data_a4798967e406e34888cfd5e2dffed24e
#
_entry.id   a4798967e406e34888cfd5e2dffed24e
#
_cell.length_a   1.000
_cell.length_b   1.000
_cell.length_c   1.000
_cell.angle_alpha   90.00
_cell.angle_beta   90.00
_cell.angle_gamma   90.00
#
_symmetry.space_group_name_H-M   'P 1'
#
loop_
_entity.id
_entity.type
_entity.pdbx_description
1 polymer ?
#
loop_
_entity_poly.entity_id
_entity_poly.type
_entity_poly.pdbx_seq_one_letter_code
_entity_poly.pdbx_strand_id
1 'polypeptide(L)'
;MRQHTLEQAYAYCETVCRNASTTFYSSFSALQPDKRRAVHAVYALCRWVDDIVDGDEEPTILETLELRQATDERQRIVDDIHAGTSPSLTPDEHRRRMMALVDIRLKLHQASEQSISQSDHPIFIALQDVFQRYPIKLNDFETVIEGMEDDLYPVANQTWDELRSYCYKVASAVGLILIE
;
A
#
# COMPACT_ATOMS: atom_id res chain seq x y z
N MET A 1 13.60 -15.48 -11.16
CA MET A 1 12.38 -14.94 -10.50
C MET A 1 11.34 -16.05 -10.46
N ARG A 2 10.65 -16.23 -9.34
CA ARG A 2 9.55 -17.21 -9.27
C ARG A 2 8.32 -16.61 -9.96
N GLN A 3 7.66 -17.39 -10.81
CA GLN A 3 6.37 -17.02 -11.38
C GLN A 3 5.27 -17.47 -10.41
N HIS A 4 4.28 -16.63 -10.19
CA HIS A 4 3.14 -16.92 -9.34
C HIS A 4 1.88 -17.07 -10.20
N THR A 5 1.09 -18.10 -9.93
CA THR A 5 -0.26 -18.20 -10.48
C THR A 5 -1.21 -17.28 -9.70
N LEU A 6 -2.36 -16.94 -10.28
CA LEU A 6 -3.38 -16.14 -9.61
C LEU A 6 -3.84 -16.79 -8.28
N GLU A 7 -4.01 -18.10 -8.25
CA GLU A 7 -4.39 -18.82 -7.04
C GLU A 7 -3.30 -18.75 -5.94
N GLN A 8 -2.03 -18.83 -6.33
CA GLN A 8 -0.91 -18.63 -5.38
C GLN A 8 -0.86 -17.19 -4.86
N ALA A 9 -1.18 -16.20 -5.71
CA ALA A 9 -1.25 -14.80 -5.31
C ALA A 9 -2.35 -14.56 -4.26
N TYR A 10 -3.54 -15.09 -4.48
CA TYR A 10 -4.63 -15.01 -3.49
C TYR A 10 -4.33 -15.77 -2.20
N ALA A 11 -3.72 -16.97 -2.29
CA ALA A 11 -3.30 -17.72 -1.10
C ALA A 11 -2.25 -16.97 -0.27
N TYR A 12 -1.36 -16.22 -0.92
CA TYR A 12 -0.42 -15.34 -0.25
C TYR A 12 -1.16 -14.22 0.51
N CYS A 13 -2.09 -13.50 -0.13
CA CYS A 13 -2.87 -12.44 0.48
C CYS A 13 -3.70 -12.94 1.68
N GLU A 14 -4.31 -14.13 1.55
CA GLU A 14 -5.02 -14.77 2.66
C GLU A 14 -4.09 -15.05 3.84
N THR A 15 -2.88 -15.52 3.58
CA THR A 15 -1.87 -15.80 4.62
C THR A 15 -1.45 -14.53 5.35
N VAL A 16 -1.21 -13.43 4.62
CA VAL A 16 -0.91 -12.12 5.20
C VAL A 16 -2.05 -11.69 6.12
N CYS A 17 -3.29 -11.72 5.63
CA CYS A 17 -4.47 -11.33 6.41
C CYS A 17 -4.61 -12.17 7.69
N ARG A 18 -4.46 -13.49 7.61
CA ARG A 18 -4.57 -14.41 8.74
C ARG A 18 -3.51 -14.15 9.81
N ASN A 19 -2.28 -13.86 9.39
CA ASN A 19 -1.16 -13.62 10.31
C ASN A 19 -1.24 -12.24 10.97
N ALA A 20 -1.70 -11.22 10.23
CA ALA A 20 -1.75 -9.85 10.72
C ALA A 20 -2.94 -9.60 11.67
N SER A 21 -4.11 -10.20 11.43
CA SER A 21 -5.30 -9.95 12.26
C SER A 21 -6.29 -11.12 12.27
N THR A 22 -6.39 -11.77 13.40
CA THR A 22 -7.39 -12.83 13.62
C THR A 22 -8.82 -12.29 13.58
N THR A 23 -9.03 -11.06 14.04
CA THR A 23 -10.36 -10.41 14.09
C THR A 23 -10.86 -10.10 12.69
N PHE A 24 -10.08 -9.41 11.86
CA PHE A 24 -10.47 -9.11 10.49
C PHE A 24 -10.60 -10.38 9.64
N TYR A 25 -9.64 -11.30 9.75
CA TYR A 25 -9.71 -12.58 9.04
C TYR A 25 -11.00 -13.35 9.36
N SER A 26 -11.38 -13.42 10.64
CA SER A 26 -12.62 -14.08 11.06
C SER A 26 -13.87 -13.36 10.55
N SER A 27 -13.87 -12.03 10.55
CA SER A 27 -14.99 -11.21 10.04
C SER A 27 -15.20 -11.43 8.55
N PHE A 28 -14.13 -11.51 7.77
CA PHE A 28 -14.19 -11.74 6.33
C PHE A 28 -14.72 -13.14 5.97
N SER A 29 -14.69 -14.09 6.89
CA SER A 29 -15.24 -15.43 6.68
C SER A 29 -16.74 -15.43 6.34
N ALA A 30 -17.47 -14.38 6.71
CA ALA A 30 -18.89 -14.20 6.39
C ALA A 30 -19.14 -13.81 4.91
N LEU A 31 -18.12 -13.36 4.20
CA LEU A 31 -18.22 -12.97 2.79
C LEU A 31 -18.26 -14.19 1.87
N GLN A 32 -18.91 -14.03 0.71
CA GLN A 32 -18.82 -15.01 -0.37
C GLN A 32 -17.36 -15.24 -0.79
N PRO A 33 -16.97 -16.43 -1.24
CA PRO A 33 -15.57 -16.78 -1.51
C PRO A 33 -14.82 -15.79 -2.41
N ASP A 34 -15.46 -15.34 -3.50
CA ASP A 34 -14.83 -14.40 -4.44
C ASP A 34 -14.62 -13.01 -3.82
N LYS A 35 -15.63 -12.49 -3.11
CA LYS A 35 -15.49 -11.22 -2.37
C LYS A 35 -14.47 -11.34 -1.24
N ARG A 36 -14.45 -12.44 -0.52
CA ARG A 36 -13.50 -12.68 0.57
C ARG A 36 -12.05 -12.60 0.09
N ARG A 37 -11.72 -13.29 -1.00
CA ARG A 37 -10.35 -13.27 -1.53
C ARG A 37 -9.95 -11.90 -2.08
N ALA A 38 -10.89 -11.15 -2.67
CA ALA A 38 -10.65 -9.76 -3.08
C ALA A 38 -10.34 -8.87 -1.87
N VAL A 39 -11.12 -9.00 -0.78
CA VAL A 39 -10.87 -8.28 0.48
C VAL A 39 -9.53 -8.66 1.10
N HIS A 40 -9.12 -9.94 1.04
CA HIS A 40 -7.80 -10.34 1.49
C HIS A 40 -6.68 -9.67 0.69
N ALA A 41 -6.84 -9.47 -0.63
CA ALA A 41 -5.86 -8.78 -1.46
C ALA A 41 -5.74 -7.29 -1.11
N VAL A 42 -6.88 -6.60 -0.92
CA VAL A 42 -6.91 -5.21 -0.45
C VAL A 42 -6.27 -5.08 0.93
N TYR A 43 -6.66 -5.92 1.87
CA TYR A 43 -6.10 -5.93 3.21
C TYR A 43 -4.59 -6.17 3.22
N ALA A 44 -4.11 -7.12 2.40
CA ALA A 44 -2.68 -7.44 2.32
C ALA A 44 -1.86 -6.24 1.81
N LEU A 45 -2.40 -5.45 0.86
CA LEU A 45 -1.74 -4.22 0.45
C LEU A 45 -1.69 -3.19 1.58
N CYS A 46 -2.85 -2.91 2.21
CA CYS A 46 -2.90 -1.92 3.31
C CYS A 46 -1.93 -2.30 4.43
N ARG A 47 -1.90 -3.57 4.82
CA ARG A 47 -0.98 -4.04 5.87
C ARG A 47 0.49 -3.91 5.44
N TRP A 48 0.81 -4.21 4.20
CA TRP A 48 2.19 -4.06 3.71
C TRP A 48 2.65 -2.61 3.70
N VAL A 49 1.78 -1.67 3.29
CA VAL A 49 2.08 -0.23 3.36
C VAL A 49 2.28 0.22 4.80
N ASP A 50 1.42 -0.22 5.71
CA ASP A 50 1.50 0.03 7.16
C ASP A 50 2.85 -0.46 7.73
N ASP A 51 3.23 -1.73 7.45
CA ASP A 51 4.50 -2.32 7.88
C ASP A 51 5.73 -1.54 7.37
N ILE A 52 5.68 -1.00 6.15
CA ILE A 52 6.74 -0.14 5.60
C ILE A 52 6.83 1.18 6.37
N VAL A 53 5.69 1.81 6.64
CA VAL A 53 5.63 3.10 7.35
C VAL A 53 6.05 2.94 8.80
N ASP A 54 5.64 1.88 9.48
CA ASP A 54 6.02 1.56 10.86
C ASP A 54 7.48 1.08 10.99
N GLY A 55 8.05 0.56 9.91
CA GLY A 55 9.43 0.02 9.88
C GLY A 55 9.53 -1.41 10.36
N ASP A 56 8.42 -2.13 10.35
CA ASP A 56 8.36 -3.55 10.69
C ASP A 56 8.89 -4.44 9.55
N GLU A 57 8.89 -3.92 8.32
CA GLU A 57 9.53 -4.55 7.16
C GLU A 57 10.65 -3.67 6.58
N GLU A 58 11.78 -4.27 6.24
CA GLU A 58 12.78 -3.62 5.38
C GLU A 58 12.16 -3.42 3.99
N PRO A 59 12.04 -2.17 3.50
CA PRO A 59 11.46 -1.91 2.18
C PRO A 59 12.27 -2.62 1.12
N THR A 60 11.67 -3.62 0.48
CA THR A 60 12.28 -4.30 -0.67
C THR A 60 12.26 -3.33 -1.85
N ILE A 61 13.34 -2.59 -2.02
CA ILE A 61 13.52 -1.71 -3.18
C ILE A 61 13.61 -2.62 -4.41
N LEU A 62 12.58 -2.58 -5.23
CA LEU A 62 12.66 -3.15 -6.57
C LEU A 62 13.69 -2.32 -7.33
N GLU A 63 14.93 -2.83 -7.42
CA GLU A 63 15.99 -2.24 -8.23
C GLU A 63 15.61 -2.31 -9.71
N THR A 64 14.81 -1.37 -10.17
CA THR A 64 14.72 -1.10 -11.60
C THR A 64 15.76 -0.05 -11.96
N LEU A 65 16.55 -0.32 -13.00
CA LEU A 65 17.59 0.60 -13.51
C LEU A 65 17.03 2.00 -13.87
N GLU A 66 15.74 2.09 -14.15
CA GLU A 66 15.02 3.34 -14.46
C GLU A 66 14.88 4.26 -13.23
N LEU A 67 14.84 3.71 -12.01
CA LEU A 67 14.77 4.49 -10.77
C LEU A 67 16.07 5.27 -10.51
N ARG A 68 17.23 4.75 -10.94
CA ARG A 68 18.54 5.42 -10.73
C ARG A 68 18.65 6.75 -11.45
N GLN A 69 18.00 6.93 -12.61
CA GLN A 69 18.06 8.18 -13.38
C GLN A 69 17.10 9.25 -12.86
N ALA A 70 16.03 8.87 -12.16
CA ALA A 70 15.10 9.80 -11.52
C ALA A 70 15.56 10.25 -10.12
N THR A 71 16.68 9.73 -9.61
CA THR A 71 17.12 9.90 -8.22
C THR A 71 17.46 11.34 -7.88
N ASP A 72 18.10 12.11 -8.80
CA ASP A 72 18.60 13.46 -8.50
C ASP A 72 17.48 14.50 -8.36
N GLU A 73 16.43 14.41 -9.15
CA GLU A 73 15.30 15.36 -9.09
C GLU A 73 14.36 15.03 -7.91
N ARG A 74 14.15 13.75 -7.65
CA ARG A 74 13.40 13.27 -6.47
C ARG A 74 14.16 13.55 -5.17
N GLN A 75 15.49 13.49 -5.18
CA GLN A 75 16.31 13.82 -4.03
C GLN A 75 16.11 15.28 -3.59
N ARG A 76 15.98 16.22 -4.54
CA ARG A 76 15.69 17.63 -4.23
C ARG A 76 14.32 17.81 -3.60
N ILE A 77 13.30 17.10 -4.10
CA ILE A 77 11.94 17.12 -3.51
C ILE A 77 11.95 16.58 -2.08
N VAL A 78 12.67 15.48 -1.84
CA VAL A 78 12.81 14.88 -0.51
C VAL A 78 13.57 15.80 0.45
N ASP A 79 14.65 16.47 -0.01
CA ASP A 79 15.44 17.40 0.81
C ASP A 79 14.64 18.67 1.18
N ASP A 80 13.74 19.15 0.31
CA ASP A 80 12.84 20.27 0.60
C ASP A 80 11.72 19.91 1.63
N ILE A 81 11.32 18.65 1.68
CA ILE A 81 10.31 18.14 2.64
C ILE A 81 10.93 17.92 4.04
N HIS A 82 12.24 17.72 4.16
CA HIS A 82 12.94 17.36 5.41
C HIS A 82 12.90 18.43 6.52
N ALA A 83 12.36 19.62 6.27
CA ALA A 83 12.20 20.64 7.31
C ALA A 83 11.19 20.28 8.42
N GLY A 84 10.44 19.17 8.27
CA GLY A 84 9.37 18.76 9.19
C GLY A 84 9.43 17.33 9.71
N THR A 85 10.55 16.61 9.51
CA THR A 85 10.65 15.17 9.88
C THR A 85 10.59 14.90 11.38
N SER A 86 9.99 13.74 11.71
CA SER A 86 9.99 13.17 13.06
C SER A 86 11.42 12.99 13.60
N PRO A 87 11.68 13.30 14.88
CA PRO A 87 12.97 13.06 15.50
C PRO A 87 13.35 11.58 15.63
N SER A 88 12.50 10.64 15.21
CA SER A 88 12.71 9.19 15.33
C SER A 88 13.25 8.51 14.07
N LEU A 89 13.10 9.10 12.87
CA LEU A 89 13.57 8.53 11.61
C LEU A 89 14.86 9.21 11.13
N THR A 90 15.84 8.40 10.71
CA THR A 90 17.00 8.95 10.01
C THR A 90 16.60 9.38 8.59
N PRO A 91 17.29 10.37 7.98
CA PRO A 91 17.02 10.79 6.60
C PRO A 91 17.08 9.64 5.59
N ASP A 92 17.95 8.66 5.80
CA ASP A 92 18.08 7.49 4.92
C ASP A 92 16.92 6.50 5.09
N GLU A 93 16.40 6.30 6.28
CA GLU A 93 15.21 5.49 6.54
C GLU A 93 13.96 6.15 5.94
N HIS A 94 13.80 7.45 6.17
CA HIS A 94 12.70 8.20 5.58
C HIS A 94 12.70 8.08 4.04
N ARG A 95 13.86 8.30 3.41
CA ARG A 95 14.02 8.15 1.97
C ARG A 95 13.66 6.75 1.48
N ARG A 96 14.15 5.70 2.16
CA ARG A 96 13.84 4.30 1.79
C ARG A 96 12.35 4.02 1.84
N ARG A 97 11.65 4.44 2.90
CA ARG A 97 10.22 4.24 3.05
C ARG A 97 9.43 5.00 1.98
N MET A 98 9.75 6.26 1.73
CA MET A 98 9.16 7.05 0.66
C MET A 98 9.34 6.41 -0.72
N MET A 99 10.53 5.92 -1.04
CA MET A 99 10.77 5.23 -2.32
C MET A 99 9.93 3.95 -2.43
N ALA A 100 9.80 3.17 -1.36
CA ALA A 100 8.96 1.98 -1.35
C ALA A 100 7.48 2.32 -1.61
N LEU A 101 6.96 3.42 -1.03
CA LEU A 101 5.59 3.88 -1.29
C LEU A 101 5.40 4.33 -2.76
N VAL A 102 6.40 4.98 -3.35
CA VAL A 102 6.38 5.34 -4.78
C VAL A 102 6.33 4.08 -5.66
N ASP A 103 7.12 3.05 -5.34
CA ASP A 103 7.10 1.78 -6.08
C ASP A 103 5.75 1.07 -5.97
N ILE A 104 5.14 1.08 -4.78
CA ILE A 104 3.80 0.52 -4.57
C ILE A 104 2.76 1.26 -5.44
N ARG A 105 2.77 2.60 -5.47
CA ARG A 105 1.88 3.40 -6.32
C ARG A 105 2.04 3.04 -7.80
N LEU A 106 3.29 2.96 -8.27
CA LEU A 106 3.58 2.58 -9.65
C LEU A 106 3.02 1.19 -9.98
N LYS A 107 3.21 0.22 -9.09
CA LYS A 107 2.68 -1.13 -9.27
C LYS A 107 1.14 -1.20 -9.20
N LEU A 108 0.52 -0.38 -8.37
CA LEU A 108 -0.94 -0.24 -8.35
C LEU A 108 -1.50 0.32 -9.67
N HIS A 109 -0.86 1.34 -10.24
CA HIS A 109 -1.19 1.83 -11.57
C HIS A 109 -1.08 0.72 -12.61
N GLN A 110 0.04 -0.02 -12.63
CA GLN A 110 0.23 -1.15 -13.54
C GLN A 110 -0.85 -2.23 -13.35
N ALA A 111 -1.26 -2.51 -12.10
CA ALA A 111 -2.33 -3.46 -11.82
C ALA A 111 -3.69 -2.97 -12.35
N SER A 112 -4.01 -1.69 -12.18
CA SER A 112 -5.25 -1.10 -12.71
C SER A 112 -5.30 -1.10 -14.25
N GLU A 113 -4.13 -0.98 -14.90
CA GLU A 113 -3.97 -1.01 -16.36
C GLU A 113 -3.78 -2.43 -16.94
N GLN A 114 -3.90 -3.46 -16.11
CA GLN A 114 -3.74 -4.87 -16.52
C GLN A 114 -2.33 -5.21 -17.07
N SER A 115 -1.29 -4.56 -16.56
CA SER A 115 0.09 -4.69 -17.04
C SER A 115 1.05 -5.40 -16.06
N ILE A 116 0.53 -6.02 -15.00
CA ILE A 116 1.29 -6.83 -14.04
C ILE A 116 1.65 -8.19 -14.64
N SER A 117 2.89 -8.61 -14.46
CA SER A 117 3.37 -9.92 -14.88
C SER A 117 3.30 -10.96 -13.75
N GLN A 118 3.35 -12.25 -14.11
CA GLN A 118 3.40 -13.35 -13.13
C GLN A 118 4.69 -13.37 -12.28
N SER A 119 5.69 -12.59 -12.63
CA SER A 119 6.93 -12.42 -11.86
C SER A 119 6.88 -11.28 -10.86
N ASP A 120 5.81 -10.49 -10.87
CA ASP A 120 5.59 -9.41 -9.91
C ASP A 120 5.19 -9.95 -8.53
N HIS A 121 5.14 -9.06 -7.55
CA HIS A 121 4.76 -9.43 -6.19
C HIS A 121 3.31 -9.96 -6.15
N PRO A 122 3.02 -11.05 -5.42
CA PRO A 122 1.70 -11.71 -5.41
C PRO A 122 0.53 -10.76 -5.12
N ILE A 123 0.71 -9.77 -4.26
CA ILE A 123 -0.35 -8.78 -3.94
C ILE A 123 -0.81 -8.05 -5.21
N PHE A 124 0.10 -7.61 -6.08
CA PHE A 124 -0.28 -6.89 -7.30
C PHE A 124 -0.91 -7.80 -8.35
N ILE A 125 -0.50 -9.06 -8.42
CA ILE A 125 -1.14 -10.06 -9.28
C ILE A 125 -2.60 -10.27 -8.85
N ALA A 126 -2.86 -10.38 -7.55
CA ALA A 126 -4.21 -10.50 -7.01
C ALA A 126 -5.03 -9.22 -7.22
N LEU A 127 -4.44 -8.03 -6.99
CA LEU A 127 -5.11 -6.75 -7.17
C LEU A 127 -5.45 -6.47 -8.64
N GLN A 128 -4.64 -6.90 -9.59
CA GLN A 128 -4.97 -6.81 -11.01
C GLN A 128 -6.28 -7.54 -11.33
N ASP A 129 -6.49 -8.76 -10.81
CA ASP A 129 -7.76 -9.49 -10.97
C ASP A 129 -8.91 -8.79 -10.23
N VAL A 130 -8.64 -8.19 -9.06
CA VAL A 130 -9.63 -7.39 -8.30
C VAL A 130 -10.08 -6.17 -9.11
N PHE A 131 -9.17 -5.38 -9.67
CA PHE A 131 -9.51 -4.25 -10.53
C PHE A 131 -10.31 -4.65 -11.78
N GLN A 132 -10.08 -5.86 -12.31
CA GLN A 132 -10.82 -6.37 -13.45
C GLN A 132 -12.26 -6.77 -13.09
N ARG A 133 -12.49 -7.28 -11.88
CA ARG A 133 -13.78 -7.84 -11.44
C ARG A 133 -14.69 -6.85 -10.74
N TYR A 134 -14.10 -5.86 -10.07
CA TYR A 134 -14.83 -4.93 -9.21
C TYR A 134 -14.57 -3.48 -9.65
N PRO A 135 -15.59 -2.58 -9.55
CA PRO A 135 -15.45 -1.19 -9.99
C PRO A 135 -14.67 -0.32 -8.99
N ILE A 136 -13.64 -0.89 -8.36
CA ILE A 136 -12.81 -0.21 -7.36
C ILE A 136 -11.97 0.87 -8.05
N LYS A 137 -11.93 2.06 -7.43
CA LYS A 137 -11.20 3.19 -7.97
C LYS A 137 -9.76 3.21 -7.46
N LEU A 138 -8.81 3.36 -8.37
CA LEU A 138 -7.40 3.53 -8.02
C LEU A 138 -7.19 4.70 -7.04
N ASN A 139 -7.95 5.80 -7.20
CA ASN A 139 -7.87 6.98 -6.34
C ASN A 139 -8.17 6.68 -4.86
N ASP A 140 -8.98 5.68 -4.55
CA ASP A 140 -9.28 5.32 -3.17
C ASP A 140 -8.05 4.64 -2.52
N PHE A 141 -7.31 3.82 -3.27
CA PHE A 141 -6.01 3.29 -2.83
C PHE A 141 -4.95 4.39 -2.65
N GLU A 142 -4.88 5.34 -3.59
CA GLU A 142 -3.97 6.48 -3.48
C GLU A 142 -4.25 7.29 -2.22
N THR A 143 -5.53 7.50 -1.89
CA THR A 143 -5.95 8.19 -0.66
C THR A 143 -5.51 7.45 0.59
N VAL A 144 -5.62 6.11 0.62
CA VAL A 144 -5.15 5.29 1.75
C VAL A 144 -3.64 5.39 1.91
N ILE A 145 -2.88 5.26 0.81
CA ILE A 145 -1.41 5.36 0.84
C ILE A 145 -0.98 6.76 1.28
N GLU A 146 -1.66 7.82 0.81
CA GLU A 146 -1.40 9.19 1.25
C GLU A 146 -1.61 9.35 2.76
N GLY A 147 -2.66 8.75 3.33
CA GLY A 147 -2.90 8.78 4.76
C GLY A 147 -1.81 8.08 5.58
N MET A 148 -1.32 6.94 5.10
CA MET A 148 -0.22 6.22 5.74
C MET A 148 1.12 6.94 5.56
N GLU A 149 1.32 7.63 4.42
CA GLU A 149 2.49 8.49 4.19
C GLU A 149 2.52 9.68 5.15
N ASP A 150 1.36 10.23 5.53
CA ASP A 150 1.27 11.30 6.54
C ASP A 150 1.89 10.88 7.88
N ASP A 151 1.90 9.58 8.22
CA ASP A 151 2.50 9.04 9.45
C ASP A 151 4.04 9.06 9.44
N LEU A 152 4.67 9.21 8.28
CA LEU A 152 6.11 9.47 8.17
C LEU A 152 6.49 10.88 8.61
N TYR A 153 5.51 11.78 8.72
CA TYR A 153 5.66 13.17 9.15
C TYR A 153 4.80 13.39 10.37
N PRO A 154 5.33 13.32 11.60
CA PRO A 154 4.53 13.51 12.80
C PRO A 154 4.13 14.97 12.97
N VAL A 155 3.17 15.38 12.21
CA VAL A 155 2.41 16.60 12.42
C VAL A 155 1.22 16.23 13.30
N ALA A 156 1.24 16.65 14.56
CA ALA A 156 0.08 16.50 15.41
C ALA A 156 -1.11 17.23 14.75
N ASN A 157 -2.19 16.51 14.46
CA ASN A 157 -3.44 17.12 14.00
C ASN A 157 -3.92 18.12 15.07
N GLN A 158 -3.79 19.42 14.80
CA GLN A 158 -4.08 20.48 15.77
C GLN A 158 -5.55 20.92 15.72
N THR A 159 -6.24 20.60 14.62
CA THR A 159 -7.64 20.97 14.41
C THR A 159 -8.52 19.74 14.17
N TRP A 160 -9.82 19.89 14.42
CA TRP A 160 -10.81 18.86 14.11
C TRP A 160 -10.87 18.52 12.62
N ASP A 161 -10.70 19.51 11.75
CA ASP A 161 -10.74 19.28 10.30
C ASP A 161 -9.53 18.51 9.80
N GLU A 162 -8.34 18.76 10.36
CA GLU A 162 -7.13 17.97 10.06
C GLU A 162 -7.29 16.52 10.53
N LEU A 163 -7.73 16.30 11.77
CA LEU A 163 -7.99 14.97 12.29
C LEU A 163 -9.03 14.22 11.44
N ARG A 164 -10.11 14.89 11.06
CA ARG A 164 -11.15 14.31 10.20
C ARG A 164 -10.61 13.94 8.84
N SER A 165 -9.77 14.77 8.24
CA SER A 165 -9.11 14.50 6.96
C SER A 165 -8.21 13.27 7.05
N TYR A 166 -7.38 13.19 8.09
CA TYR A 166 -6.53 12.03 8.35
C TYR A 166 -7.37 10.75 8.53
N CYS A 167 -8.38 10.76 9.41
CA CYS A 167 -9.26 9.60 9.61
C CYS A 167 -9.98 9.17 8.32
N TYR A 168 -10.33 10.11 7.45
CA TYR A 168 -10.90 9.77 6.15
C TYR A 168 -9.92 8.96 5.30
N LYS A 169 -8.66 9.38 5.23
CA LYS A 169 -7.61 8.70 4.45
C LYS A 169 -7.34 7.29 4.98
N VAL A 170 -7.07 7.15 6.28
CA VAL A 170 -6.60 5.86 6.85
C VAL A 170 -7.72 4.86 7.17
N ALA A 171 -8.98 5.31 7.25
CA ALA A 171 -10.09 4.42 7.61
C ALA A 171 -11.25 4.46 6.61
N SER A 172 -11.77 5.66 6.27
CA SER A 172 -12.97 5.74 5.42
C SER A 172 -12.69 5.31 3.98
N ALA A 173 -11.53 5.67 3.41
CA ALA A 173 -11.13 5.27 2.07
C ALA A 173 -11.01 3.74 1.96
N VAL A 174 -10.47 3.05 2.97
CA VAL A 174 -10.45 1.58 3.03
C VAL A 174 -11.89 1.03 2.99
N GLY A 175 -12.79 1.63 3.76
CA GLY A 175 -14.21 1.27 3.74
C GLY A 175 -14.84 1.42 2.35
N LEU A 176 -14.53 2.49 1.62
CA LEU A 176 -15.02 2.71 0.26
C LEU A 176 -14.56 1.61 -0.69
N ILE A 177 -13.29 1.21 -0.63
CA ILE A 177 -12.76 0.10 -1.44
C ILE A 177 -13.51 -1.22 -1.15
N LEU A 178 -13.90 -1.47 0.10
CA LEU A 178 -14.51 -2.74 0.51
C LEU A 178 -16.01 -2.86 0.23
N ILE A 179 -16.72 -1.77 -0.04
CA ILE A 179 -18.16 -1.78 -0.32
C ILE A 179 -18.52 -1.85 -1.80
N GLU A 180 -17.56 -1.65 -2.72
CA GLU A 180 -17.71 -1.82 -4.17
C GLU A 180 -17.72 -3.29 -4.58
#